data_ea77ce03aa0b17b47c039035f9b348b7
#
_entry.id   ea77ce03aa0b17b47c039035f9b348b7
#
_cell.length_a   1.000
_cell.length_b   1.000
_cell.length_c   1.000
_cell.angle_alpha   90.00
_cell.angle_beta   90.00
_cell.angle_gamma   90.00
#
_symmetry.space_group_name_H-M   'P 1'
#
loop_
_entity.id
_entity.type
_entity.pdbx_description
1 polymer ?
#
loop_
_entity_poly.entity_id
_entity_poly.type
_entity_poly.pdbx_seq_one_letter_code
_entity_poly.pdbx_strand_id
1 'polypeptide(L)'
;FKPGMKFAQQPALNYKGSLASPGYSYEFFGGACTYCIIPHEVMELGCLMPYEGDSFFEASLGEPMSCIIGGYHGNYHTNKRNHDLSVGTKPDGDIIILGGCGPMGLGAVSYGIQIENRPKRIVVTDIDDAKIERAREVIPESKAAENGVELLYVNTAKMEDPVEGLRAITGGKGYDDVFVYI
;
A
#
# COMPACT_ATOMS: atom_id res chain seq x y z
N PHE A 1 -8.18 -17.74 -22.23
CA PHE A 1 -9.05 -18.15 -21.11
C PHE A 1 -10.00 -19.26 -21.54
N LYS A 2 -10.33 -20.16 -20.62
CA LYS A 2 -11.29 -21.26 -20.82
C LYS A 2 -12.31 -21.26 -19.69
N PRO A 3 -13.52 -21.78 -19.91
CA PRO A 3 -14.50 -21.95 -18.85
C PRO A 3 -13.90 -22.66 -17.62
N GLY A 4 -14.19 -22.15 -16.44
CA GLY A 4 -13.69 -22.67 -15.17
C GLY A 4 -12.34 -22.12 -14.70
N MET A 5 -11.63 -21.34 -15.51
CA MET A 5 -10.42 -20.65 -15.07
C MET A 5 -10.78 -19.51 -14.11
N LYS A 6 -10.03 -19.42 -13.01
CA LYS A 6 -10.07 -18.27 -12.10
C LYS A 6 -9.16 -17.16 -12.63
N PHE A 7 -9.51 -15.92 -12.34
CA PHE A 7 -8.69 -14.76 -12.71
C PHE A 7 -8.77 -13.64 -11.66
N ALA A 8 -7.72 -12.84 -11.62
CA ALA A 8 -7.71 -11.52 -11.01
C ALA A 8 -7.63 -10.49 -12.12
N GLN A 9 -8.13 -9.28 -11.86
CA GLN A 9 -8.12 -8.24 -12.86
C GLN A 9 -7.34 -7.00 -12.39
N GLN A 10 -6.70 -6.34 -13.34
CA GLN A 10 -6.23 -4.97 -13.17
C GLN A 10 -7.34 -4.02 -13.60
N PRO A 11 -7.95 -3.25 -12.67
CA PRO A 11 -9.12 -2.44 -12.97
C PRO A 11 -8.81 -1.11 -13.68
N ALA A 12 -7.54 -0.69 -13.67
CA ALA A 12 -7.10 0.57 -14.27
C ALA A 12 -6.26 0.30 -15.52
N LEU A 13 -6.65 0.88 -16.64
CA LEU A 13 -5.89 0.83 -17.88
C LEU A 13 -6.00 2.17 -18.62
N ASN A 14 -4.96 2.51 -19.37
CA ASN A 14 -4.93 3.70 -20.21
C ASN A 14 -4.96 3.26 -21.68
N TYR A 15 -6.12 2.82 -22.15
CA TYR A 15 -6.28 2.34 -23.51
C TYR A 15 -6.37 3.50 -24.50
N LYS A 16 -5.35 3.62 -25.36
CA LYS A 16 -5.26 4.68 -26.38
C LYS A 16 -5.44 6.10 -25.83
N GLY A 17 -4.94 6.35 -24.62
CA GLY A 17 -5.05 7.64 -23.95
C GLY A 17 -6.39 7.90 -23.24
N SER A 18 -7.31 6.94 -23.23
CA SER A 18 -8.56 7.04 -22.48
C SER A 18 -8.28 6.95 -20.96
N LEU A 19 -8.93 7.81 -20.18
CA LEU A 19 -8.95 7.71 -18.71
C LEU A 19 -10.09 6.81 -18.22
N ALA A 20 -10.86 6.19 -19.10
CA ALA A 20 -11.87 5.20 -18.72
C ALA A 20 -11.18 3.97 -18.12
N SER A 21 -11.72 3.48 -17.01
CA SER A 21 -11.16 2.38 -16.25
C SER A 21 -12.22 1.30 -16.03
N PRO A 22 -11.93 0.03 -16.33
CA PRO A 22 -12.92 -1.05 -16.23
C PRO A 22 -13.59 -1.13 -14.88
N GLY A 23 -12.85 -0.94 -13.78
CA GLY A 23 -13.36 -1.01 -12.43
C GLY A 23 -14.27 0.16 -12.01
N TYR A 24 -14.28 1.27 -12.76
CA TYR A 24 -14.96 2.51 -12.34
C TYR A 24 -15.87 3.14 -13.41
N SER A 25 -15.53 2.98 -14.68
CA SER A 25 -16.18 3.73 -15.78
C SER A 25 -16.99 2.88 -16.73
N TYR A 26 -16.76 1.56 -16.76
CA TYR A 26 -17.40 0.65 -17.70
C TYR A 26 -18.74 0.17 -17.16
N GLU A 27 -19.79 0.28 -17.96
CA GLU A 27 -21.16 0.00 -17.53
C GLU A 27 -21.40 -1.47 -17.15
N PHE A 28 -20.79 -2.41 -17.89
CA PHE A 28 -21.05 -3.85 -17.73
C PHE A 28 -19.87 -4.62 -17.16
N PHE A 29 -18.91 -3.93 -16.54
CA PHE A 29 -17.74 -4.53 -15.97
C PHE A 29 -17.48 -4.02 -14.55
N GLY A 30 -17.29 -4.93 -13.61
CA GLY A 30 -16.99 -4.59 -12.20
C GLY A 30 -16.80 -5.83 -11.35
N GLY A 31 -16.28 -5.66 -10.13
CA GLY A 31 -15.98 -6.76 -9.22
C GLY A 31 -17.16 -7.23 -8.36
N ALA A 32 -18.16 -6.37 -8.15
CA ALA A 32 -19.32 -6.67 -7.29
C ALA A 32 -20.53 -7.15 -8.09
N CYS A 33 -20.34 -8.16 -8.96
CA CYS A 33 -21.38 -8.71 -9.81
C CYS A 33 -21.20 -10.23 -9.97
N THR A 34 -22.29 -10.93 -10.29
CA THR A 34 -22.28 -12.37 -10.58
C THR A 34 -21.69 -12.67 -11.96
N TYR A 35 -21.94 -11.79 -12.92
CA TYR A 35 -21.45 -11.86 -14.30
C TYR A 35 -21.07 -10.48 -14.76
N CYS A 36 -20.01 -10.37 -15.56
CA CYS A 36 -19.60 -9.13 -16.20
C CYS A 36 -19.18 -9.40 -17.66
N ILE A 37 -19.23 -8.36 -18.47
CA ILE A 37 -18.69 -8.39 -19.84
C ILE A 37 -17.26 -7.88 -19.78
N ILE A 38 -16.30 -8.73 -20.18
CA ILE A 38 -14.89 -8.36 -20.23
C ILE A 38 -14.62 -7.67 -21.57
N PRO A 39 -14.27 -6.38 -21.57
CA PRO A 39 -14.01 -5.63 -22.79
C PRO A 39 -12.74 -6.12 -23.50
N HIS A 40 -12.69 -5.89 -24.82
CA HIS A 40 -11.56 -6.29 -25.65
C HIS A 40 -10.20 -5.72 -25.15
N GLU A 41 -10.19 -4.46 -24.77
CA GLU A 41 -8.98 -3.75 -24.29
C GLU A 41 -8.42 -4.35 -23.00
N VAL A 42 -9.25 -4.92 -22.14
CA VAL A 42 -8.79 -5.64 -20.93
C VAL A 42 -8.00 -6.88 -21.31
N MET A 43 -8.45 -7.57 -22.35
CA MET A 43 -7.73 -8.74 -22.90
C MET A 43 -6.48 -8.33 -23.66
N GLU A 44 -6.57 -7.30 -24.50
CA GLU A 44 -5.46 -6.79 -25.34
C GLU A 44 -4.28 -6.31 -24.47
N LEU A 45 -4.57 -5.62 -23.36
CA LEU A 45 -3.55 -5.13 -22.44
C LEU A 45 -3.09 -6.13 -21.38
N GLY A 46 -3.59 -7.37 -21.42
CA GLY A 46 -3.22 -8.40 -20.45
C GLY A 46 -3.70 -8.11 -19.02
N CYS A 47 -4.73 -7.27 -18.85
CA CYS A 47 -5.25 -6.87 -17.55
C CYS A 47 -6.10 -7.95 -16.87
N LEU A 48 -6.38 -9.07 -17.54
CA LEU A 48 -7.00 -10.25 -16.97
C LEU A 48 -5.93 -11.30 -16.73
N MET A 49 -5.59 -11.54 -15.47
CA MET A 49 -4.48 -12.40 -15.07
C MET A 49 -5.00 -13.75 -14.57
N PRO A 50 -4.50 -14.90 -15.06
CA PRO A 50 -4.83 -16.19 -14.49
C PRO A 50 -4.49 -16.23 -12.99
N TYR A 51 -5.37 -16.85 -12.19
CA TYR A 51 -5.17 -17.02 -10.77
C TYR A 51 -5.29 -18.51 -10.40
N GLU A 52 -4.26 -19.05 -9.80
CA GLU A 52 -4.15 -20.49 -9.47
C GLU A 52 -4.40 -20.79 -7.98
N GLY A 53 -4.50 -19.75 -7.13
CA GLY A 53 -4.74 -19.91 -5.71
C GLY A 53 -6.13 -20.44 -5.38
N ASP A 54 -6.34 -20.82 -4.12
CA ASP A 54 -7.59 -21.44 -3.67
C ASP A 54 -8.62 -20.41 -3.17
N SER A 55 -8.18 -19.23 -2.76
CA SER A 55 -9.01 -18.21 -2.15
C SER A 55 -9.27 -17.03 -3.06
N PHE A 56 -10.53 -16.80 -3.45
CA PHE A 56 -10.91 -15.57 -4.15
C PHE A 56 -10.70 -14.30 -3.31
N PHE A 57 -10.73 -14.43 -1.98
CA PHE A 57 -10.38 -13.34 -1.08
C PHE A 57 -8.93 -12.90 -1.28
N GLU A 58 -7.98 -13.84 -1.35
CA GLU A 58 -6.58 -13.52 -1.62
C GLU A 58 -6.41 -12.90 -3.01
N ALA A 59 -7.08 -13.42 -4.03
CA ALA A 59 -7.08 -12.84 -5.36
C ALA A 59 -7.56 -11.38 -5.38
N SER A 60 -8.56 -11.05 -4.54
CA SER A 60 -9.09 -9.69 -4.43
C SER A 60 -8.12 -8.69 -3.80
N LEU A 61 -7.08 -9.15 -3.10
CA LEU A 61 -6.03 -8.31 -2.53
C LEU A 61 -4.93 -7.94 -3.55
N GLY A 62 -4.91 -8.57 -4.72
CA GLY A 62 -3.88 -8.35 -5.73
C GLY A 62 -3.80 -6.90 -6.20
N GLU A 63 -4.93 -6.27 -6.48
CA GLU A 63 -4.98 -4.86 -6.88
C GLU A 63 -4.56 -3.91 -5.74
N PRO A 64 -5.15 -3.97 -4.53
CA PRO A 64 -4.70 -3.15 -3.41
C PRO A 64 -3.19 -3.28 -3.13
N MET A 65 -2.66 -4.49 -3.17
CA MET A 65 -1.23 -4.72 -2.99
C MET A 65 -0.39 -4.14 -4.13
N SER A 66 -0.87 -4.17 -5.37
CA SER A 66 -0.16 -3.54 -6.49
C SER A 66 -0.05 -2.03 -6.32
N CYS A 67 -1.08 -1.37 -5.79
CA CYS A 67 -1.06 0.06 -5.46
C CYS A 67 -0.04 0.36 -4.35
N ILE A 68 0.01 -0.46 -3.30
CA ILE A 68 0.97 -0.33 -2.20
C ILE A 68 2.41 -0.49 -2.72
N ILE A 69 2.68 -1.55 -3.46
CA ILE A 69 4.00 -1.82 -4.06
C ILE A 69 4.41 -0.67 -4.99
N GLY A 70 3.47 -0.21 -5.83
CA GLY A 70 3.68 0.94 -6.70
C GLY A 70 4.02 2.22 -5.92
N GLY A 71 3.37 2.46 -4.78
CA GLY A 71 3.67 3.57 -3.89
C GLY A 71 5.09 3.50 -3.33
N TYR A 72 5.52 2.35 -2.85
CA TYR A 72 6.89 2.16 -2.36
C TYR A 72 7.93 2.36 -3.46
N HIS A 73 7.70 1.83 -4.66
CA HIS A 73 8.60 1.98 -5.80
C HIS A 73 8.55 3.37 -6.45
N GLY A 74 7.42 4.08 -6.32
CA GLY A 74 7.22 5.41 -6.90
C GLY A 74 7.85 6.54 -6.09
N ASN A 75 8.23 6.31 -4.83
CA ASN A 75 8.97 7.27 -4.04
C ASN A 75 10.37 7.50 -4.63
N TYR A 76 10.95 8.64 -4.34
CA TYR A 76 12.32 8.95 -4.78
C TYR A 76 13.03 9.90 -3.83
N HIS A 77 14.35 9.80 -3.82
CA HIS A 77 15.26 10.66 -3.05
C HIS A 77 16.33 11.25 -3.96
N THR A 78 16.66 12.50 -3.74
CA THR A 78 17.70 13.19 -4.51
C THR A 78 18.95 13.38 -3.65
N ASN A 79 20.11 12.97 -4.17
CA ASN A 79 21.38 13.27 -3.55
C ASN A 79 21.66 14.77 -3.67
N LYS A 80 21.81 15.46 -2.54
CA LYS A 80 22.02 16.92 -2.51
C LYS A 80 23.34 17.40 -3.13
N ARG A 81 24.32 16.50 -3.34
CA ARG A 81 25.64 16.86 -3.88
C ARG A 81 25.70 16.78 -5.39
N ASN A 82 25.16 15.73 -5.98
CA ASN A 82 25.28 15.43 -7.41
C ASN A 82 23.93 15.39 -8.12
N HIS A 83 22.83 15.58 -7.38
CA HIS A 83 21.44 15.53 -7.88
C HIS A 83 21.03 14.17 -8.49
N ASP A 84 21.78 13.10 -8.22
CA ASP A 84 21.37 11.77 -8.61
C ASP A 84 20.05 11.38 -7.96
N LEU A 85 19.20 10.74 -8.74
CA LEU A 85 17.89 10.27 -8.31
C LEU A 85 18.00 8.80 -7.86
N SER A 86 17.57 8.52 -6.63
CA SER A 86 17.34 7.17 -6.11
C SER A 86 15.85 6.90 -6.05
N VAL A 87 15.40 5.90 -6.78
CA VAL A 87 13.97 5.50 -6.81
C VAL A 87 13.68 4.48 -5.71
N GLY A 88 12.48 4.53 -5.15
CA GLY A 88 12.03 3.72 -4.03
C GLY A 88 12.13 4.46 -2.69
N THR A 89 11.61 3.83 -1.64
CA THR A 89 11.74 4.33 -0.27
C THR A 89 13.19 4.27 0.18
N LYS A 90 13.55 5.16 1.09
CA LYS A 90 14.93 5.28 1.57
C LYS A 90 15.31 4.08 2.44
N PRO A 91 16.36 3.32 2.08
CA PRO A 91 16.89 2.27 2.93
C PRO A 91 17.33 2.83 4.29
N ASP A 92 17.06 2.11 5.37
CA ASP A 92 17.33 2.54 6.76
C ASP A 92 16.69 3.90 7.12
N GLY A 93 15.71 4.36 6.34
CA GLY A 93 14.98 5.60 6.56
C GLY A 93 13.86 5.46 7.59
N ASP A 94 13.30 6.60 7.96
CA ASP A 94 12.11 6.69 8.80
C ASP A 94 10.88 6.90 7.90
N ILE A 95 9.91 5.97 7.94
CA ILE A 95 8.64 6.03 7.21
C ILE A 95 7.51 6.42 8.16
N ILE A 96 6.59 7.28 7.70
CA ILE A 96 5.31 7.49 8.37
C ILE A 96 4.14 7.13 7.45
N ILE A 97 3.15 6.44 8.01
CA ILE A 97 1.90 6.04 7.35
C ILE A 97 0.74 6.71 8.07
N LEU A 98 0.18 7.76 7.49
CA LEU A 98 -0.92 8.53 8.04
C LEU A 98 -2.26 7.86 7.74
N GLY A 99 -3.11 7.69 8.76
CA GLY A 99 -4.37 6.95 8.66
C GLY A 99 -4.18 5.46 8.37
N GLY A 100 -3.05 4.90 8.86
CA GLY A 100 -2.52 3.62 8.42
C GLY A 100 -3.10 2.36 9.10
N CYS A 101 -4.09 2.47 9.98
CA CYS A 101 -4.67 1.30 10.65
C CYS A 101 -5.83 0.63 9.86
N GLY A 102 -6.12 1.12 8.65
CA GLY A 102 -7.04 0.48 7.69
C GLY A 102 -6.34 -0.58 6.80
N PRO A 103 -7.09 -1.26 5.93
CA PRO A 103 -6.57 -2.35 5.09
C PRO A 103 -5.36 -1.96 4.23
N MET A 104 -5.41 -0.79 3.59
CA MET A 104 -4.31 -0.30 2.75
C MET A 104 -3.06 0.01 3.58
N GLY A 105 -3.22 0.71 4.70
CA GLY A 105 -2.10 1.03 5.58
C GLY A 105 -1.46 -0.21 6.19
N LEU A 106 -2.26 -1.19 6.64
CA LEU A 106 -1.72 -2.47 7.14
C LEU A 106 -1.01 -3.27 6.04
N GLY A 107 -1.52 -3.24 4.80
CA GLY A 107 -0.82 -3.78 3.65
C GLY A 107 0.53 -3.10 3.43
N ALA A 108 0.57 -1.77 3.56
CA ALA A 108 1.82 -1.00 3.43
C ALA A 108 2.82 -1.34 4.56
N VAL A 109 2.36 -1.50 5.80
CA VAL A 109 3.19 -1.99 6.91
C VAL A 109 3.74 -3.37 6.61
N SER A 110 2.85 -4.32 6.22
CA SER A 110 3.23 -5.69 5.89
C SER A 110 4.28 -5.75 4.79
N TYR A 111 4.14 -4.94 3.75
CA TYR A 111 5.12 -4.84 2.67
C TYR A 111 6.44 -4.23 3.18
N GLY A 112 6.39 -3.09 3.86
CA GLY A 112 7.57 -2.37 4.34
C GLY A 112 8.48 -3.14 5.28
N ILE A 113 7.92 -4.04 6.11
CA ILE A 113 8.73 -4.90 7.00
C ILE A 113 9.38 -6.09 6.28
N GLN A 114 9.03 -6.37 5.02
CA GLN A 114 9.48 -7.54 4.26
C GLN A 114 10.35 -7.19 3.05
N ILE A 115 10.35 -5.96 2.58
CA ILE A 115 11.16 -5.56 1.41
C ILE A 115 12.66 -5.70 1.69
N GLU A 116 13.46 -5.85 0.65
CA GLU A 116 14.92 -6.01 0.76
C GLU A 116 15.57 -4.76 1.39
N ASN A 117 15.24 -3.59 0.86
CA ASN A 117 15.72 -2.28 1.37
C ASN A 117 14.79 -1.77 2.47
N ARG A 118 14.82 -2.43 3.64
CA ARG A 118 13.92 -2.11 4.75
C ARG A 118 14.14 -0.72 5.31
N PRO A 119 13.08 -0.04 5.76
CA PRO A 119 13.22 1.14 6.60
C PRO A 119 13.76 0.74 7.98
N LYS A 120 14.39 1.69 8.65
CA LYS A 120 14.74 1.54 10.06
C LYS A 120 13.50 1.53 10.95
N ARG A 121 12.54 2.39 10.62
CA ARG A 121 11.32 2.61 11.41
C ARG A 121 10.11 2.84 10.52
N ILE A 122 8.97 2.31 10.96
CA ILE A 122 7.65 2.63 10.41
C ILE A 122 6.79 3.16 11.56
N VAL A 123 6.30 4.39 11.43
CA VAL A 123 5.31 4.99 12.33
C VAL A 123 3.97 4.99 11.65
N VAL A 124 2.99 4.35 12.27
CA VAL A 124 1.61 4.26 11.76
C VAL A 124 0.72 5.11 12.63
N THR A 125 -0.03 6.03 12.05
CA THR A 125 -0.93 6.88 12.82
C THR A 125 -2.38 6.58 12.50
N ASP A 126 -3.22 6.73 13.51
CA ASP A 126 -4.68 6.78 13.37
C ASP A 126 -5.24 7.68 14.50
N ILE A 127 -6.53 7.97 14.46
CA ILE A 127 -7.24 8.72 15.51
C ILE A 127 -8.15 7.81 16.35
N ASP A 128 -8.35 6.57 15.94
CA ASP A 128 -9.25 5.60 16.55
C ASP A 128 -8.45 4.50 17.28
N ASP A 129 -8.62 4.43 18.60
CA ASP A 129 -7.96 3.40 19.42
C ASP A 129 -8.33 1.98 19.03
N ALA A 130 -9.59 1.71 18.66
CA ALA A 130 -10.03 0.38 18.29
C ALA A 130 -9.35 -0.10 17.00
N LYS A 131 -9.14 0.81 16.03
CA LYS A 131 -8.38 0.51 14.83
C LYS A 131 -6.90 0.24 15.15
N ILE A 132 -6.31 1.02 16.05
CA ILE A 132 -4.91 0.84 16.48
C ILE A 132 -4.73 -0.50 17.17
N GLU A 133 -5.60 -0.87 18.11
CA GLU A 133 -5.51 -2.17 18.79
C GLU A 133 -5.68 -3.33 17.79
N ARG A 134 -6.65 -3.24 16.88
CA ARG A 134 -6.80 -4.22 15.82
C ARG A 134 -5.55 -4.30 14.92
N ALA A 135 -4.93 -3.16 14.61
CA ALA A 135 -3.70 -3.13 13.82
C ALA A 135 -2.56 -3.89 14.52
N ARG A 136 -2.41 -3.72 15.83
CA ARG A 136 -1.43 -4.46 16.66
C ARG A 136 -1.72 -5.96 16.71
N GLU A 137 -2.98 -6.36 16.74
CA GLU A 137 -3.35 -7.78 16.67
C GLU A 137 -2.95 -8.40 15.33
N VAL A 138 -3.12 -7.66 14.22
CA VAL A 138 -2.83 -8.16 12.86
C VAL A 138 -1.32 -8.15 12.56
N ILE A 139 -0.64 -7.06 12.90
CA ILE A 139 0.80 -6.89 12.69
C ILE A 139 1.40 -6.34 14.00
N PRO A 140 1.74 -7.22 14.95
CA PRO A 140 2.36 -6.79 16.19
C PRO A 140 3.76 -6.23 15.95
N GLU A 141 4.19 -5.31 16.81
CA GLU A 141 5.51 -4.67 16.76
C GLU A 141 6.65 -5.71 16.81
N SER A 142 6.43 -6.84 17.51
CA SER A 142 7.39 -7.95 17.56
C SER A 142 7.67 -8.56 16.19
N LYS A 143 6.66 -8.68 15.33
CA LYS A 143 6.81 -9.20 13.96
C LYS A 143 7.68 -8.29 13.09
N ALA A 144 7.58 -6.99 13.27
CA ALA A 144 8.46 -6.04 12.60
C ALA A 144 9.89 -6.11 13.14
N ALA A 145 10.03 -6.23 14.46
CA ALA A 145 11.33 -6.37 15.12
C ALA A 145 12.10 -7.62 14.67
N GLU A 146 11.43 -8.75 14.42
CA GLU A 146 12.02 -9.96 13.83
C GLU A 146 12.67 -9.70 12.46
N ASN A 147 12.18 -8.69 11.73
CA ASN A 147 12.73 -8.24 10.45
C ASN A 147 13.68 -7.04 10.58
N GLY A 148 14.01 -6.62 11.80
CA GLY A 148 14.92 -5.50 12.06
C GLY A 148 14.29 -4.12 11.88
N VAL A 149 12.95 -4.01 11.85
CA VAL A 149 12.20 -2.76 11.68
C VAL A 149 11.55 -2.36 13.01
N GLU A 150 11.72 -1.13 13.42
CA GLU A 150 10.99 -0.56 14.55
C GLU A 150 9.59 -0.12 14.07
N LEU A 151 8.53 -0.76 14.56
CA LEU A 151 7.14 -0.43 14.25
C LEU A 151 6.50 0.27 15.45
N LEU A 152 5.84 1.40 15.19
CA LEU A 152 5.13 2.17 16.22
C LEU A 152 3.72 2.52 15.73
N TYR A 153 2.71 2.24 16.56
CA TYR A 153 1.34 2.69 16.35
C TYR A 153 1.03 3.87 17.27
N VAL A 154 0.53 4.96 16.72
CA VAL A 154 0.38 6.24 17.42
C VAL A 154 -1.03 6.79 17.21
N ASN A 155 -1.73 7.09 18.31
CA ASN A 155 -3.00 7.82 18.26
C ASN A 155 -2.73 9.33 18.30
N THR A 156 -2.90 9.99 17.14
CA THR A 156 -2.64 11.42 17.00
C THR A 156 -3.73 12.28 17.62
N ALA A 157 -4.96 11.78 17.84
CA ALA A 157 -6.02 12.50 18.53
C ALA A 157 -5.71 12.72 20.03
N LYS A 158 -4.77 11.97 20.59
CA LYS A 158 -4.35 12.10 22.01
C LYS A 158 -3.14 13.01 22.21
N MET A 159 -2.59 13.55 21.13
CA MET A 159 -1.46 14.48 21.19
C MET A 159 -1.94 15.92 21.27
N GLU A 160 -1.34 16.73 22.12
CA GLU A 160 -1.56 18.16 22.18
C GLU A 160 -1.11 18.85 20.88
N ASP A 161 0.09 18.49 20.42
CA ASP A 161 0.64 18.89 19.13
C ASP A 161 1.10 17.63 18.36
N PRO A 162 0.27 17.11 17.41
CA PRO A 162 0.62 15.94 16.63
C PRO A 162 1.89 16.11 15.78
N VAL A 163 2.15 17.32 15.27
CA VAL A 163 3.30 17.59 14.42
C VAL A 163 4.59 17.48 15.23
N GLU A 164 4.68 18.18 16.34
CA GLU A 164 5.85 18.14 17.21
C GLU A 164 6.01 16.76 17.87
N GLY A 165 4.91 16.12 18.29
CA GLY A 165 4.93 14.77 18.86
C GLY A 165 5.48 13.73 17.87
N LEU A 166 5.04 13.77 16.62
CA LEU A 166 5.54 12.86 15.57
C LEU A 166 6.99 13.16 15.20
N ARG A 167 7.38 14.43 15.14
CA ARG A 167 8.79 14.82 14.89
C ARG A 167 9.72 14.37 16.00
N ALA A 168 9.28 14.42 17.25
CA ALA A 168 10.07 13.99 18.40
C ALA A 168 10.47 12.51 18.32
N ILE A 169 9.62 11.63 17.73
CA ILE A 169 9.92 10.21 17.51
C ILE A 169 11.22 10.01 16.71
N THR A 170 11.51 10.91 15.78
CA THR A 170 12.70 10.87 14.92
C THR A 170 13.82 11.79 15.40
N GLY A 171 13.73 12.28 16.63
CA GLY A 171 14.70 13.26 17.19
C GLY A 171 14.68 14.61 16.44
N GLY A 172 13.51 15.03 15.96
CA GLY A 172 13.30 16.31 15.27
C GLY A 172 13.65 16.31 13.77
N LYS A 173 14.12 15.18 13.21
CA LYS A 173 14.53 15.10 11.80
C LYS A 173 13.34 15.03 10.83
N GLY A 174 12.18 14.53 11.29
CA GLY A 174 11.04 14.19 10.43
C GLY A 174 11.22 12.83 9.76
N TYR A 175 10.43 12.59 8.71
CA TYR A 175 10.36 11.32 8.02
C TYR A 175 10.94 11.42 6.62
N ASP A 176 11.58 10.35 6.17
CA ASP A 176 12.16 10.28 4.84
C ASP A 176 11.07 10.00 3.79
N ASP A 177 10.11 9.14 4.12
CA ASP A 177 8.98 8.78 3.26
C ASP A 177 7.65 8.92 4.00
N VAL A 178 6.63 9.41 3.29
CA VAL A 178 5.28 9.64 3.84
C VAL A 178 4.25 8.97 2.95
N PHE A 179 3.45 8.10 3.53
CA PHE A 179 2.27 7.51 2.90
C PHE A 179 1.00 8.04 3.56
N VAL A 180 -0.06 8.25 2.77
CA VAL A 180 -1.34 8.77 3.25
C VAL A 180 -2.45 7.83 2.79
N TYR A 181 -3.16 7.23 3.75
CA TYR A 181 -4.29 6.31 3.53
C TYR A 181 -5.53 6.76 4.33
N ILE A 182 -5.95 8.01 4.13
CA ILE A 182 -7.08 8.63 4.82
C ILE A 182 -8.34 8.55 3.96
#